data_e4474746fb7316cf8849958e6d8f956e
#
_entry.id   e4474746fb7316cf8849958e6d8f956e
#
_cell.length_a   1.000
_cell.length_b   1.000
_cell.length_c   1.000
_cell.angle_alpha   90.00
_cell.angle_beta   90.00
_cell.angle_gamma   90.00
#
_symmetry.space_group_name_H-M   'P 1'
#
loop_
_entity.id
_entity.type
_entity.pdbx_description
1 polymer ?
#
loop_
_entity_poly.entity_id
_entity_poly.type
_entity_poly.pdbx_seq_one_letter_code
_entity_poly.pdbx_strand_id
1 'polypeptide(L)'
;MKVLELFSGIGGMHYALKEAQKILPDFEFNVVRAIDISDVANQVYKHNFPNVEVKGSNICGLTPDLLMKLQIGAIFMSPPCQPFTRQGNQKDISDNRSQPFLHIVQQLIPNVQSLNYILLENVKGFEKSKAHEILVKTLSDCDFKYQEFLICPKQLGIPNSRMRYYLIATKNQSFKQGDQLISDLSNVAAEQEMFQHKEANLESYIHHENDPFKIDQVLLNDKVLGRHAEVFDIVQGHSKQSCCFTKAYGKYAEGTGKENIKIGNTINLA
;
A
#
# COMPACT_ATOMS: atom_id res chain seq x y z
N MET A 1 -11.17 13.95 11.51
CA MET A 1 -11.64 12.56 11.75
C MET A 1 -10.50 11.71 12.29
N LYS A 2 -10.75 10.80 13.28
CA LYS A 2 -9.73 9.90 13.82
C LYS A 2 -9.59 8.64 12.98
N VAL A 3 -8.35 8.30 12.63
CA VAL A 3 -8.00 7.15 11.78
C VAL A 3 -7.27 6.10 12.59
N LEU A 4 -7.64 4.84 12.40
CA LEU A 4 -6.90 3.65 12.82
C LEU A 4 -6.20 3.07 11.59
N GLU A 5 -4.87 2.98 11.60
CA GLU A 5 -4.08 2.36 10.54
C GLU A 5 -3.71 0.94 10.94
N LEU A 6 -4.10 -0.04 10.12
CA LEU A 6 -3.91 -1.48 10.36
C LEU A 6 -2.99 -2.08 9.29
N PHE A 7 -2.14 -3.03 9.70
CA PHE A 7 -1.03 -3.53 8.88
C PHE A 7 -0.16 -2.37 8.39
N SER A 8 0.12 -1.44 9.31
CA SER A 8 0.62 -0.12 8.99
C SER A 8 2.04 -0.10 8.43
N GLY A 9 2.81 -1.19 8.59
CA GLY A 9 4.19 -1.25 8.13
C GLY A 9 5.00 -0.06 8.64
N ILE A 10 5.70 0.61 7.75
CA ILE A 10 6.50 1.81 8.04
C ILE A 10 5.73 3.13 7.93
N GLY A 11 4.42 3.09 7.68
CA GLY A 11 3.55 4.27 7.63
C GLY A 11 3.32 4.86 6.24
N GLY A 12 3.35 4.04 5.20
CA GLY A 12 3.13 4.50 3.82
C GLY A 12 1.78 5.18 3.61
N MET A 13 0.70 4.63 4.18
CA MET A 13 -0.63 5.25 4.10
C MET A 13 -0.71 6.55 4.90
N HIS A 14 -0.03 6.63 6.03
CA HIS A 14 0.05 7.87 6.81
C HIS A 14 0.75 8.99 6.03
N TYR A 15 1.86 8.68 5.35
CA TYR A 15 2.50 9.65 4.46
C TYR A 15 1.57 10.09 3.33
N ALA A 16 0.89 9.14 2.67
CA ALA A 16 -0.07 9.46 1.62
C ALA A 16 -1.20 10.37 2.13
N LEU A 17 -1.69 10.13 3.35
CA LEU A 17 -2.69 10.97 4.00
C LEU A 17 -2.16 12.40 4.23
N LYS A 18 -0.92 12.54 4.73
CA LYS A 18 -0.29 13.87 4.91
C LYS A 18 -0.11 14.61 3.60
N GLU A 19 0.25 13.93 2.52
CA GLU A 19 0.34 14.56 1.19
C GLU A 19 -1.05 14.98 0.68
N ALA A 20 -2.07 14.13 0.86
CA ALA A 20 -3.44 14.48 0.48
C ALA A 20 -3.96 15.72 1.23
N GLN A 21 -3.63 15.86 2.52
CA GLN A 21 -4.02 17.04 3.32
C GLN A 21 -3.36 18.35 2.86
N LYS A 22 -2.17 18.29 2.24
CA LYS A 22 -1.54 19.49 1.66
C LYS A 22 -2.29 20.01 0.43
N ILE A 23 -2.93 19.11 -0.31
CA ILE A 23 -3.65 19.40 -1.55
C ILE A 23 -5.11 19.74 -1.23
N LEU A 24 -5.68 19.09 -0.22
CA LEU A 24 -7.09 19.21 0.20
C LEU A 24 -7.12 19.69 1.66
N PRO A 25 -7.04 21.01 1.92
CA PRO A 25 -6.94 21.54 3.30
C PRO A 25 -8.16 21.24 4.17
N ASP A 26 -9.34 21.07 3.56
CA ASP A 26 -10.57 20.70 4.27
C ASP A 26 -10.65 19.18 4.60
N PHE A 27 -9.65 18.42 4.15
CA PHE A 27 -9.54 16.98 4.38
C PHE A 27 -8.83 16.70 5.70
N GLU A 28 -9.55 16.81 6.80
CA GLU A 28 -8.99 16.64 8.15
C GLU A 28 -9.06 15.18 8.62
N PHE A 29 -7.97 14.44 8.46
CA PHE A 29 -7.77 13.12 9.04
C PHE A 29 -6.57 13.13 10.00
N ASN A 30 -6.70 12.43 11.12
CA ASN A 30 -5.64 12.29 12.12
C ASN A 30 -5.47 10.82 12.49
N VAL A 31 -4.31 10.24 12.15
CA VAL A 31 -3.97 8.87 12.55
C VAL A 31 -3.65 8.88 14.05
N VAL A 32 -4.54 8.31 14.85
CA VAL A 32 -4.40 8.25 16.32
C VAL A 32 -3.73 6.98 16.79
N ARG A 33 -3.84 5.90 16.03
CA ARG A 33 -3.22 4.61 16.34
C ARG A 33 -2.84 3.87 15.07
N ALA A 34 -1.66 3.24 15.09
CA ALA A 34 -1.14 2.36 14.05
C ALA A 34 -0.81 0.98 14.63
N ILE A 35 -1.16 -0.09 13.92
CA ILE A 35 -0.96 -1.47 14.38
C ILE A 35 -0.30 -2.29 13.28
N ASP A 36 0.86 -2.86 13.61
CA ASP A 36 1.54 -3.88 12.79
C ASP A 36 2.17 -4.91 13.72
N ILE A 37 2.34 -6.15 13.26
CA ILE A 37 2.99 -7.21 14.02
C ILE A 37 4.53 -7.14 13.96
N SER A 38 5.07 -6.38 13.02
CA SER A 38 6.52 -6.25 12.81
C SER A 38 7.12 -5.18 13.71
N ASP A 39 7.89 -5.57 14.72
CA ASP A 39 8.56 -4.63 15.61
C ASP A 39 9.53 -3.70 14.89
N VAL A 40 10.23 -4.19 13.85
CA VAL A 40 11.13 -3.37 13.04
C VAL A 40 10.35 -2.28 12.29
N ALA A 41 9.21 -2.64 11.68
CA ALA A 41 8.35 -1.68 11.01
C ALA A 41 7.79 -0.64 12.00
N ASN A 42 7.36 -1.10 13.18
CA ASN A 42 6.86 -0.24 14.24
C ASN A 42 7.89 0.78 14.74
N GLN A 43 9.17 0.40 14.83
CA GLN A 43 10.26 1.32 15.18
C GLN A 43 10.42 2.42 14.13
N VAL A 44 10.43 2.06 12.85
CA VAL A 44 10.48 3.04 11.75
C VAL A 44 9.25 3.95 11.74
N TYR A 45 8.06 3.36 11.91
CA TYR A 45 6.81 4.13 11.99
C TYR A 45 6.86 5.16 13.12
N LYS A 46 7.25 4.72 14.32
CA LYS A 46 7.34 5.58 15.50
C LYS A 46 8.39 6.69 15.35
N HIS A 47 9.50 6.41 14.65
CA HIS A 47 10.50 7.42 14.33
C HIS A 47 9.90 8.53 13.44
N ASN A 48 9.16 8.14 12.39
CA ASN A 48 8.57 9.06 11.44
C ASN A 48 7.34 9.81 12.00
N PHE A 49 6.59 9.17 12.91
CA PHE A 49 5.34 9.68 13.48
C PHE A 49 5.32 9.54 15.00
N PRO A 50 6.14 10.33 15.73
CA PRO A 50 6.33 10.15 17.17
C PRO A 50 5.07 10.41 18.02
N ASN A 51 4.09 11.14 17.47
CA ASN A 51 2.84 11.47 18.16
C ASN A 51 1.74 10.41 17.98
N VAL A 52 1.98 9.35 17.20
CA VAL A 52 1.02 8.27 16.96
C VAL A 52 1.24 7.14 17.96
N GLU A 53 0.16 6.59 18.50
CA GLU A 53 0.23 5.38 19.31
C GLU A 53 0.48 4.15 18.43
N VAL A 54 1.73 3.67 18.41
CA VAL A 54 2.13 2.49 17.61
C VAL A 54 2.10 1.23 18.49
N LYS A 55 1.38 0.19 18.04
CA LYS A 55 1.22 -1.09 18.76
C LYS A 55 1.70 -2.28 17.92
N GLY A 56 2.60 -3.08 18.52
CA GLY A 56 3.00 -4.40 18.00
C GLY A 56 2.04 -5.49 18.48
N SER A 57 0.77 -5.44 18.09
CA SER A 57 -0.25 -6.35 18.59
C SER A 57 -1.02 -7.07 17.49
N ASN A 58 -1.64 -8.22 17.86
CA ASN A 58 -2.52 -8.93 16.95
C ASN A 58 -3.84 -8.15 16.78
N ILE A 59 -4.18 -7.85 15.55
CA ILE A 59 -5.41 -7.15 15.15
C ILE A 59 -6.67 -7.91 15.62
N CYS A 60 -6.62 -9.25 15.73
CA CYS A 60 -7.74 -10.04 16.27
C CYS A 60 -8.11 -9.70 17.73
N GLY A 61 -7.25 -9.01 18.45
CA GLY A 61 -7.54 -8.52 19.81
C GLY A 61 -8.28 -7.18 19.84
N LEU A 62 -8.52 -6.54 18.71
CA LEU A 62 -9.31 -5.30 18.67
C LEU A 62 -10.79 -5.61 18.88
N THR A 63 -11.46 -4.79 19.67
CA THR A 63 -12.90 -4.89 19.91
C THR A 63 -13.64 -3.66 19.39
N PRO A 64 -14.91 -3.79 19.00
CA PRO A 64 -15.74 -2.64 18.61
C PRO A 64 -15.79 -1.57 19.70
N ASP A 65 -15.91 -1.95 20.97
CA ASP A 65 -15.94 -1.02 22.10
C ASP A 65 -14.68 -0.16 22.22
N LEU A 66 -13.51 -0.77 21.96
CA LEU A 66 -12.25 -0.02 21.93
C LEU A 66 -12.25 1.03 20.82
N LEU A 67 -12.71 0.66 19.62
CA LEU A 67 -12.76 1.58 18.48
C LEU A 67 -13.77 2.70 18.71
N MET A 68 -14.92 2.39 19.29
CA MET A 68 -15.92 3.40 19.69
C MET A 68 -15.40 4.33 20.78
N LYS A 69 -14.72 3.80 21.81
CA LYS A 69 -14.07 4.60 22.85
C LYS A 69 -13.02 5.55 22.29
N LEU A 70 -12.26 5.12 21.30
CA LEU A 70 -11.29 5.94 20.59
C LEU A 70 -11.94 6.92 19.60
N GLN A 71 -13.23 6.76 19.33
CA GLN A 71 -13.97 7.52 18.32
C GLN A 71 -13.37 7.36 16.91
N ILE A 72 -13.02 6.12 16.54
CA ILE A 72 -12.48 5.83 15.21
C ILE A 72 -13.57 6.06 14.16
N GLY A 73 -13.31 6.99 13.25
CA GLY A 73 -14.20 7.28 12.12
C GLY A 73 -13.70 6.71 10.79
N ALA A 74 -12.42 6.32 10.73
CA ALA A 74 -11.85 5.72 9.53
C ALA A 74 -10.89 4.58 9.88
N ILE A 75 -10.88 3.53 9.04
CA ILE A 75 -9.89 2.45 9.05
C ILE A 75 -9.13 2.49 7.73
N PHE A 76 -7.81 2.59 7.82
CA PHE A 76 -6.90 2.45 6.69
C PHE A 76 -6.10 1.16 6.87
N MET A 77 -6.02 0.31 5.83
CA MET A 77 -5.41 -1.00 5.97
C MET A 77 -4.74 -1.51 4.70
N SER A 78 -3.59 -2.19 4.88
CA SER A 78 -2.89 -2.92 3.82
C SER A 78 -2.63 -4.37 4.24
N PRO A 79 -3.66 -5.23 4.26
CA PRO A 79 -3.55 -6.60 4.75
C PRO A 79 -2.61 -7.45 3.89
N PRO A 80 -1.96 -8.49 4.46
CA PRO A 80 -1.00 -9.33 3.76
C PRO A 80 -1.58 -9.95 2.50
N CYS A 81 -0.84 -9.85 1.41
CA CYS A 81 -1.22 -10.32 0.08
C CYS A 81 -0.97 -11.82 -0.17
N GLN A 82 -0.19 -12.48 0.69
CA GLN A 82 0.27 -13.86 0.45
C GLN A 82 -0.84 -14.90 0.27
N PRO A 83 -2.01 -14.79 0.92
CA PRO A 83 -3.14 -15.67 0.60
C PRO A 83 -3.67 -15.50 -0.83
N PHE A 84 -3.43 -14.35 -1.48
CA PHE A 84 -4.05 -13.94 -2.75
C PHE A 84 -3.08 -13.90 -3.94
N THR A 85 -1.75 -14.11 -3.71
CA THR A 85 -0.75 -14.06 -4.78
C THR A 85 -0.66 -15.35 -5.59
N ARG A 86 -0.32 -15.22 -6.90
CA ARG A 86 -0.06 -16.37 -7.79
C ARG A 86 1.09 -17.27 -7.32
N GLN A 87 2.05 -16.74 -6.56
CA GLN A 87 3.20 -17.47 -6.02
C GLN A 87 2.93 -18.07 -4.63
N GLY A 88 1.82 -17.69 -3.97
CA GLY A 88 1.40 -18.26 -2.71
C GLY A 88 0.59 -19.55 -2.91
N ASN A 89 0.29 -20.26 -1.82
CA ASN A 89 -0.50 -21.49 -1.84
C ASN A 89 -1.98 -21.26 -2.23
N GLN A 90 -2.37 -20.05 -2.63
CA GLN A 90 -3.73 -19.62 -3.01
C GLN A 90 -4.82 -20.11 -2.04
N LYS A 91 -4.49 -20.22 -0.74
CA LYS A 91 -5.40 -20.71 0.29
C LYS A 91 -6.50 -19.72 0.66
N ASP A 92 -6.40 -18.46 0.14
CA ASP A 92 -7.36 -17.38 0.36
C ASP A 92 -7.76 -17.26 1.86
N ILE A 93 -9.03 -17.39 2.17
CA ILE A 93 -9.56 -17.28 3.54
C ILE A 93 -9.14 -18.43 4.48
N SER A 94 -8.68 -19.56 3.95
CA SER A 94 -8.19 -20.70 4.76
C SER A 94 -6.76 -20.52 5.29
N ASP A 95 -6.04 -19.47 4.87
CA ASP A 95 -4.72 -19.11 5.41
C ASP A 95 -4.89 -18.37 6.74
N ASN A 96 -4.16 -18.80 7.78
CA ASN A 96 -4.20 -18.16 9.10
C ASN A 96 -3.88 -16.66 9.06
N ARG A 97 -3.13 -16.20 8.05
CA ARG A 97 -2.80 -14.78 7.83
C ARG A 97 -3.99 -13.95 7.36
N SER A 98 -5.07 -14.60 6.89
CA SER A 98 -6.33 -13.94 6.55
C SER A 98 -7.20 -13.65 7.78
N GLN A 99 -6.97 -14.31 8.91
CA GLN A 99 -7.79 -14.15 10.12
C GLN A 99 -7.89 -12.70 10.62
N PRO A 100 -6.79 -11.91 10.71
CA PRO A 100 -6.90 -10.52 11.12
C PRO A 100 -7.74 -9.66 10.17
N PHE A 101 -7.66 -9.90 8.86
CA PHE A 101 -8.50 -9.22 7.87
C PHE A 101 -9.98 -9.61 8.03
N LEU A 102 -10.27 -10.91 8.16
CA LEU A 102 -11.64 -11.39 8.38
C LEU A 102 -12.23 -10.86 9.69
N HIS A 103 -11.42 -10.73 10.75
CA HIS A 103 -11.83 -10.11 12.00
C HIS A 103 -12.25 -8.64 11.79
N ILE A 104 -11.48 -7.85 11.04
CA ILE A 104 -11.86 -6.47 10.69
C ILE A 104 -13.20 -6.46 9.96
N VAL A 105 -13.33 -7.28 8.92
CA VAL A 105 -14.49 -7.28 8.03
C VAL A 105 -15.75 -7.78 8.75
N GLN A 106 -15.65 -8.86 9.51
CA GLN A 106 -16.81 -9.54 10.09
C GLN A 106 -17.17 -9.07 11.51
N GLN A 107 -16.20 -8.50 12.25
CA GLN A 107 -16.41 -8.11 13.64
C GLN A 107 -16.34 -6.59 13.85
N LEU A 108 -15.40 -5.89 13.22
CA LEU A 108 -15.23 -4.46 13.47
C LEU A 108 -16.15 -3.61 12.59
N ILE A 109 -16.16 -3.82 11.27
CA ILE A 109 -16.95 -3.00 10.33
C ILE A 109 -18.44 -3.00 10.70
N PRO A 110 -19.10 -4.14 10.98
CA PRO A 110 -20.53 -4.14 11.30
C PRO A 110 -20.88 -3.54 12.66
N ASN A 111 -19.95 -3.56 13.61
CA ASN A 111 -20.23 -3.24 15.01
C ASN A 111 -19.66 -1.89 15.49
N VAL A 112 -18.90 -1.17 14.65
CA VAL A 112 -18.35 0.16 14.98
C VAL A 112 -19.21 1.25 14.33
N GLN A 113 -20.16 1.80 15.07
CA GLN A 113 -21.12 2.78 14.56
C GLN A 113 -20.47 4.09 14.11
N SER A 114 -19.36 4.50 14.72
CA SER A 114 -18.61 5.71 14.35
C SER A 114 -17.84 5.59 13.04
N LEU A 115 -17.71 4.37 12.48
CA LEU A 115 -16.94 4.11 11.27
C LEU A 115 -17.70 4.59 10.03
N ASN A 116 -17.09 5.54 9.31
CA ASN A 116 -17.66 6.17 8.11
C ASN A 116 -16.79 6.04 6.87
N TYR A 117 -15.48 5.75 7.05
CA TYR A 117 -14.54 5.64 5.95
C TYR A 117 -13.64 4.41 6.07
N ILE A 118 -13.38 3.77 4.95
CA ILE A 118 -12.44 2.67 4.84
C ILE A 118 -11.56 2.91 3.60
N LEU A 119 -10.24 2.76 3.77
CA LEU A 119 -9.27 2.70 2.69
C LEU A 119 -8.53 1.37 2.79
N LEU A 120 -8.53 0.61 1.72
CA LEU A 120 -7.82 -0.66 1.62
C LEU A 120 -6.86 -0.65 0.43
N GLU A 121 -5.64 -1.12 0.65
CA GLU A 121 -4.67 -1.43 -0.40
C GLU A 121 -4.36 -2.92 -0.40
N ASN A 122 -4.22 -3.51 -1.61
CA ASN A 122 -3.77 -4.89 -1.77
C ASN A 122 -3.09 -5.09 -3.14
N VAL A 123 -2.65 -6.32 -3.41
CA VAL A 123 -2.10 -6.68 -4.72
C VAL A 123 -3.21 -6.83 -5.75
N LYS A 124 -2.85 -6.64 -7.03
CA LYS A 124 -3.68 -7.07 -8.16
C LYS A 124 -4.01 -8.57 -8.03
N GLY A 125 -5.28 -8.91 -8.17
CA GLY A 125 -5.82 -10.26 -7.98
C GLY A 125 -6.67 -10.38 -6.71
N PHE A 126 -6.53 -9.45 -5.74
CA PHE A 126 -7.41 -9.40 -4.57
C PHE A 126 -8.89 -9.25 -4.99
N GLU A 127 -9.17 -8.48 -6.03
CA GLU A 127 -10.50 -8.23 -6.58
C GLU A 127 -11.23 -9.51 -7.09
N LYS A 128 -10.51 -10.63 -7.15
CA LYS A 128 -11.04 -11.94 -7.58
C LYS A 128 -11.05 -12.97 -6.45
N SER A 129 -10.78 -12.56 -5.22
CA SER A 129 -10.64 -13.45 -4.07
C SER A 129 -11.95 -13.60 -3.30
N LYS A 130 -12.08 -14.67 -2.53
CA LYS A 130 -13.17 -14.85 -1.56
C LYS A 130 -13.15 -13.76 -0.47
N ALA A 131 -11.98 -13.30 -0.08
CA ALA A 131 -11.84 -12.21 0.88
C ALA A 131 -12.46 -10.90 0.37
N HIS A 132 -12.30 -10.60 -0.92
CA HIS A 132 -12.96 -9.47 -1.58
C HIS A 132 -14.49 -9.65 -1.57
N GLU A 133 -15.00 -10.82 -1.96
CA GLU A 133 -16.45 -11.10 -1.94
C GLU A 133 -17.06 -10.86 -0.55
N ILE A 134 -16.37 -11.32 0.51
CA ILE A 134 -16.81 -11.11 1.90
C ILE A 134 -16.77 -9.63 2.26
N LEU A 135 -15.69 -8.89 1.87
CA LEU A 135 -15.56 -7.47 2.15
C LEU A 135 -16.71 -6.68 1.52
N VAL A 136 -16.90 -6.79 0.20
CA VAL A 136 -17.90 -5.97 -0.51
C VAL A 136 -19.32 -6.29 -0.04
N LYS A 137 -19.60 -7.58 0.27
CA LYS A 137 -20.87 -7.96 0.89
C LYS A 137 -21.06 -7.26 2.24
N THR A 138 -20.06 -7.31 3.12
CA THR A 138 -20.12 -6.65 4.44
C THR A 138 -20.29 -5.14 4.30
N LEU A 139 -19.57 -4.51 3.37
CA LEU A 139 -19.71 -3.07 3.11
C LEU A 139 -21.14 -2.71 2.71
N SER A 140 -21.75 -3.48 1.78
CA SER A 140 -23.13 -3.29 1.36
C SER A 140 -24.13 -3.51 2.49
N ASP A 141 -23.94 -4.57 3.29
CA ASP A 141 -24.81 -4.88 4.44
C ASP A 141 -24.72 -3.79 5.55
N CYS A 142 -23.65 -2.98 5.56
CA CYS A 142 -23.41 -1.89 6.51
C CYS A 142 -23.60 -0.49 5.91
N ASP A 143 -24.31 -0.36 4.79
CA ASP A 143 -24.64 0.89 4.09
C ASP A 143 -23.45 1.69 3.55
N PHE A 144 -22.28 1.06 3.40
CA PHE A 144 -21.15 1.69 2.72
C PHE A 144 -21.37 1.71 1.20
N LYS A 145 -21.09 2.84 0.57
CA LYS A 145 -20.79 2.94 -0.86
C LYS A 145 -19.30 2.82 -1.04
N TYR A 146 -18.84 2.16 -2.10
CA TYR A 146 -17.41 1.96 -2.33
C TYR A 146 -17.05 2.17 -3.81
N GLN A 147 -15.78 2.44 -4.05
CA GLN A 147 -15.17 2.52 -5.37
C GLN A 147 -13.87 1.76 -5.35
N GLU A 148 -13.64 0.99 -6.40
CA GLU A 148 -12.47 0.13 -6.57
C GLU A 148 -11.56 0.64 -7.67
N PHE A 149 -10.24 0.42 -7.47
CA PHE A 149 -9.23 0.88 -8.41
C PHE A 149 -8.13 -0.17 -8.60
N LEU A 150 -7.62 -0.28 -9.83
CA LEU A 150 -6.34 -0.92 -10.15
C LEU A 150 -5.38 0.14 -10.67
N ILE A 151 -4.47 0.59 -9.82
CA ILE A 151 -3.58 1.71 -10.11
C ILE A 151 -2.14 1.25 -10.12
N CYS A 152 -1.39 1.73 -11.12
CA CYS A 152 0.06 1.63 -11.19
C CYS A 152 0.66 3.03 -11.05
N PRO A 153 1.74 3.23 -10.27
CA PRO A 153 2.42 4.51 -10.15
C PRO A 153 2.77 5.17 -11.50
N LYS A 154 3.03 4.38 -12.54
CA LYS A 154 3.24 4.89 -13.91
C LYS A 154 2.08 5.74 -14.42
N GLN A 155 0.83 5.43 -14.07
CA GLN A 155 -0.34 6.22 -14.46
C GLN A 155 -0.33 7.62 -13.80
N LEU A 156 0.50 7.79 -12.77
CA LEU A 156 0.70 9.03 -12.04
C LEU A 156 2.04 9.69 -12.36
N GLY A 157 2.74 9.27 -13.44
CA GLY A 157 4.03 9.81 -13.85
C GLY A 157 5.22 9.36 -12.99
N ILE A 158 5.02 8.42 -12.05
CA ILE A 158 6.08 7.86 -11.20
C ILE A 158 6.72 6.68 -11.92
N PRO A 159 8.07 6.64 -12.06
CA PRO A 159 8.77 5.63 -12.85
C PRO A 159 8.87 4.26 -12.14
N ASN A 160 7.74 3.73 -11.67
CA ASN A 160 7.67 2.45 -10.97
C ASN A 160 6.48 1.61 -11.46
N SER A 161 6.75 0.38 -11.89
CA SER A 161 5.74 -0.60 -12.32
C SER A 161 5.29 -1.44 -11.12
N ARG A 162 4.24 -0.97 -10.43
CA ARG A 162 3.68 -1.60 -9.24
C ARG A 162 2.14 -1.54 -9.24
N MET A 163 1.49 -2.41 -10.00
CA MET A 163 0.02 -2.47 -10.01
C MET A 163 -0.52 -2.90 -8.65
N ARG A 164 -1.44 -2.10 -8.10
CA ARG A 164 -2.11 -2.36 -6.83
C ARG A 164 -3.61 -2.16 -6.94
N TYR A 165 -4.33 -2.95 -6.16
CA TYR A 165 -5.75 -2.78 -5.92
C TYR A 165 -5.94 -1.82 -4.75
N TYR A 166 -6.91 -0.92 -4.91
CA TYR A 166 -7.37 -0.01 -3.86
C TYR A 166 -8.89 -0.06 -3.78
N LEU A 167 -9.42 0.07 -2.57
CA LEU A 167 -10.84 0.27 -2.34
C LEU A 167 -11.01 1.44 -1.37
N ILE A 168 -11.89 2.37 -1.74
CA ILE A 168 -12.34 3.45 -0.86
C ILE A 168 -13.82 3.22 -0.60
N ALA A 169 -14.22 3.22 0.68
CA ALA A 169 -15.62 3.10 1.07
C ALA A 169 -16.03 4.21 2.04
N THR A 170 -17.27 4.68 1.90
CA THR A 170 -17.85 5.70 2.78
C THR A 170 -19.37 5.53 2.90
N LYS A 171 -19.91 5.98 4.06
CA LYS A 171 -21.37 6.08 4.27
C LYS A 171 -21.94 7.44 3.83
N ASN A 172 -21.09 8.45 3.64
CA ASN A 172 -21.50 9.84 3.55
C ASN A 172 -21.85 10.31 2.14
N GLN A 173 -21.39 9.60 1.11
CA GLN A 173 -21.58 10.03 -0.28
C GLN A 173 -21.53 8.84 -1.24
N SER A 174 -22.10 9.02 -2.44
CA SER A 174 -22.00 8.06 -3.54
C SER A 174 -20.83 8.42 -4.45
N PHE A 175 -20.23 7.41 -5.08
CA PHE A 175 -19.20 7.61 -6.09
C PHE A 175 -19.81 7.81 -7.48
N LYS A 176 -19.24 8.72 -8.28
CA LYS A 176 -19.75 9.06 -9.62
C LYS A 176 -19.79 7.88 -10.59
N GLN A 177 -18.83 6.95 -10.47
CA GLN A 177 -18.67 5.84 -11.41
C GLN A 177 -19.31 4.53 -10.93
N GLY A 178 -20.04 4.56 -9.81
CA GLY A 178 -20.71 3.39 -9.23
C GLY A 178 -19.74 2.26 -8.87
N ASP A 179 -20.19 1.01 -9.02
CA ASP A 179 -19.44 -0.18 -8.61
C ASP A 179 -18.41 -0.66 -9.65
N GLN A 180 -18.03 0.18 -10.65
CA GLN A 180 -17.06 -0.22 -11.67
C GLN A 180 -15.65 -0.17 -11.14
N LEU A 181 -14.86 -1.22 -11.41
CA LEU A 181 -13.42 -1.24 -11.16
C LEU A 181 -12.69 -0.31 -12.12
N ILE A 182 -12.14 0.78 -11.60
CA ILE A 182 -11.40 1.78 -12.39
C ILE A 182 -9.96 1.30 -12.56
N SER A 183 -9.55 1.07 -13.79
CA SER A 183 -8.17 0.67 -14.13
C SER A 183 -7.42 1.71 -14.96
N ASP A 184 -8.13 2.74 -15.43
CA ASP A 184 -7.58 3.87 -16.18
C ASP A 184 -7.97 5.17 -15.48
N LEU A 185 -6.97 5.93 -15.04
CA LEU A 185 -7.15 7.21 -14.37
C LEU A 185 -7.28 8.41 -15.32
N SER A 186 -7.11 8.22 -16.64
CA SER A 186 -7.16 9.32 -17.62
C SER A 186 -8.47 10.10 -17.55
N ASN A 187 -9.59 9.40 -17.40
CA ASN A 187 -10.91 10.00 -17.28
C ASN A 187 -11.20 10.59 -15.90
N VAL A 188 -10.49 10.12 -14.86
CA VAL A 188 -10.64 10.64 -13.49
C VAL A 188 -9.73 11.86 -13.30
N ALA A 189 -8.52 11.79 -13.87
CA ALA A 189 -7.51 12.84 -13.77
C ALA A 189 -7.85 14.07 -14.62
N ALA A 190 -8.56 13.91 -15.75
CA ALA A 190 -8.93 15.02 -16.62
C ALA A 190 -9.88 16.03 -15.95
N GLU A 191 -10.63 15.62 -14.92
CA GLU A 191 -11.51 16.52 -14.15
C GLU A 191 -10.74 17.32 -13.07
N GLN A 192 -9.47 17.00 -12.80
CA GLN A 192 -8.70 17.63 -11.73
C GLN A 192 -7.26 17.92 -12.21
N GLU A 193 -6.91 19.18 -12.36
CA GLU A 193 -5.54 19.66 -12.64
C GLU A 193 -4.50 19.14 -11.62
N MET A 194 -4.93 18.53 -10.52
CA MET A 194 -4.14 18.00 -9.44
C MET A 194 -3.22 16.82 -9.86
N PHE A 195 -3.52 16.12 -10.97
CA PHE A 195 -2.78 14.94 -11.41
C PHE A 195 -1.82 15.21 -12.59
N GLN A 196 -1.55 16.48 -12.93
CA GLN A 196 -0.52 16.83 -13.91
C GLN A 196 0.88 16.61 -13.32
N HIS A 197 1.22 15.36 -12.99
CA HIS A 197 2.59 15.01 -12.70
C HIS A 197 3.40 15.04 -14.00
N LYS A 198 4.44 15.91 -14.07
CA LYS A 198 5.50 15.75 -15.08
C LYS A 198 6.01 14.32 -14.97
N GLU A 199 6.06 13.61 -16.10
CA GLU A 199 6.73 12.30 -16.14
C GLU A 199 8.12 12.43 -15.52
N ALA A 200 8.31 11.83 -14.35
CA ALA A 200 9.61 11.76 -13.70
C ALA A 200 10.42 10.62 -14.34
N ASN A 201 11.74 10.77 -14.33
CA ASN A 201 12.69 9.70 -14.63
C ASN A 201 13.33 9.21 -13.33
N LEU A 202 14.11 8.14 -13.38
CA LEU A 202 14.75 7.58 -12.20
C LEU A 202 15.80 8.52 -11.59
N GLU A 203 16.41 9.41 -12.40
CA GLU A 203 17.38 10.41 -11.94
C GLU A 203 16.87 11.24 -10.76
N SER A 204 15.57 11.54 -10.77
CA SER A 204 14.90 12.30 -9.69
C SER A 204 14.85 11.55 -8.34
N TYR A 205 15.15 10.26 -8.34
CA TYR A 205 15.09 9.37 -7.16
C TYR A 205 16.45 8.75 -6.81
N ILE A 206 17.52 9.08 -7.55
CA ILE A 206 18.86 8.56 -7.31
C ILE A 206 19.56 9.46 -6.29
N HIS A 207 20.15 8.85 -5.26
CA HIS A 207 21.04 9.56 -4.35
C HIS A 207 22.34 9.92 -5.05
N HIS A 208 22.75 11.17 -4.91
CA HIS A 208 24.02 11.66 -5.42
C HIS A 208 25.17 11.35 -4.43
N GLU A 209 26.43 11.38 -4.91
CA GLU A 209 27.64 10.98 -4.16
C GLU A 209 27.84 11.68 -2.79
N ASN A 210 27.17 12.80 -2.55
CA ASN A 210 27.25 13.55 -1.28
C ASN A 210 26.18 13.11 -0.25
N ASP A 211 25.36 12.09 -0.54
CA ASP A 211 24.39 11.57 0.40
C ASP A 211 25.13 10.78 1.51
N PRO A 212 24.77 10.96 2.80
CA PRO A 212 25.33 10.18 3.91
C PRO A 212 25.03 8.69 3.83
N PHE A 213 24.20 8.27 2.89
CA PHE A 213 23.87 6.86 2.65
C PHE A 213 25.08 6.12 2.06
N LYS A 214 25.57 5.10 2.77
CA LYS A 214 26.72 4.32 2.33
C LYS A 214 26.34 3.42 1.16
N ILE A 215 26.61 3.87 -0.03
CA ILE A 215 26.38 3.20 -1.33
C ILE A 215 26.86 1.75 -1.31
N ASP A 216 28.04 1.48 -0.74
CA ASP A 216 28.64 0.15 -0.68
C ASP A 216 27.77 -0.90 0.03
N GLN A 217 26.85 -0.48 0.89
CA GLN A 217 25.96 -1.39 1.62
C GLN A 217 24.78 -1.93 0.77
N VAL A 218 24.49 -1.28 -0.34
CA VAL A 218 23.37 -1.61 -1.22
C VAL A 218 23.81 -2.09 -2.61
N LEU A 219 25.10 -2.07 -2.90
CA LEU A 219 25.63 -2.61 -4.14
C LEU A 219 25.47 -4.14 -4.19
N LEU A 220 25.00 -4.64 -5.31
CA LEU A 220 25.04 -6.07 -5.60
C LEU A 220 26.50 -6.51 -5.78
N ASN A 221 26.89 -7.62 -5.14
CA ASN A 221 28.22 -8.14 -5.32
C ASN A 221 28.42 -8.75 -6.72
N ASP A 222 29.66 -8.77 -7.18
CA ASP A 222 30.03 -9.25 -8.52
C ASP A 222 29.59 -10.70 -8.79
N LYS A 223 29.53 -11.54 -7.75
CA LYS A 223 29.09 -12.93 -7.88
C LYS A 223 27.58 -13.03 -8.20
N VAL A 224 26.77 -12.15 -7.63
CA VAL A 224 25.34 -12.06 -7.94
C VAL A 224 25.16 -11.49 -9.33
N LEU A 225 25.87 -10.42 -9.67
CA LEU A 225 25.83 -9.81 -11.00
C LEU A 225 26.26 -10.81 -12.08
N GLY A 226 27.38 -11.53 -11.89
CA GLY A 226 27.87 -12.49 -12.88
C GLY A 226 26.94 -13.69 -13.10
N ARG A 227 26.17 -14.10 -12.08
CA ARG A 227 25.23 -15.24 -12.20
C ARG A 227 23.87 -14.85 -12.78
N HIS A 228 23.42 -13.64 -12.53
CA HIS A 228 22.04 -13.25 -12.78
C HIS A 228 21.89 -12.03 -13.69
N ALA A 229 23.00 -11.54 -14.29
CA ALA A 229 22.98 -10.37 -15.14
C ALA A 229 21.95 -10.45 -16.29
N GLU A 230 21.74 -11.64 -16.84
CA GLU A 230 20.82 -11.86 -17.95
C GLU A 230 19.33 -11.81 -17.54
N VAL A 231 19.05 -11.94 -16.24
CA VAL A 231 17.68 -11.93 -15.70
C VAL A 231 17.30 -10.61 -15.04
N PHE A 232 18.24 -9.65 -15.00
CA PHE A 232 17.98 -8.32 -14.46
C PHE A 232 17.56 -7.33 -15.58
N ASP A 233 16.59 -6.48 -15.30
CA ASP A 233 16.39 -5.26 -16.09
C ASP A 233 17.48 -4.23 -15.76
N ILE A 234 18.21 -3.76 -16.77
CA ILE A 234 19.14 -2.66 -16.60
C ILE A 234 18.38 -1.36 -16.80
N VAL A 235 18.30 -0.53 -15.75
CA VAL A 235 17.73 0.79 -15.84
C VAL A 235 18.86 1.85 -15.67
N GLN A 236 18.64 3.02 -16.23
CA GLN A 236 19.56 4.17 -16.14
C GLN A 236 18.80 5.37 -15.58
N GLY A 237 19.49 6.42 -15.16
CA GLY A 237 18.87 7.62 -14.58
C GLY A 237 17.75 8.19 -15.46
N HIS A 238 17.93 8.23 -16.77
CA HIS A 238 16.93 8.71 -17.73
C HIS A 238 15.76 7.74 -17.97
N SER A 239 15.80 6.51 -17.42
CA SER A 239 14.72 5.55 -17.60
C SER A 239 13.44 6.03 -16.92
N LYS A 240 12.33 5.88 -17.64
CA LYS A 240 10.97 6.24 -17.18
C LYS A 240 10.24 5.09 -16.48
N GLN A 241 10.94 4.01 -16.18
CA GLN A 241 10.34 2.81 -15.60
C GLN A 241 11.37 2.03 -14.81
N SER A 242 10.94 1.52 -13.66
CA SER A 242 11.62 0.50 -12.86
C SER A 242 10.60 -0.53 -12.38
N CYS A 243 11.06 -1.72 -11.99
CA CYS A 243 10.23 -2.67 -11.27
C CYS A 243 10.36 -2.45 -9.75
N CYS A 244 9.44 -3.03 -9.01
CA CYS A 244 9.45 -2.92 -7.55
C CYS A 244 10.41 -3.93 -6.92
N PHE A 245 11.29 -3.47 -6.04
CA PHE A 245 12.10 -4.35 -5.19
C PHE A 245 11.22 -5.08 -4.18
N THR A 246 11.41 -6.39 -4.05
CA THR A 246 10.72 -7.18 -3.05
C THR A 246 11.60 -7.36 -1.81
N LYS A 247 11.00 -7.72 -0.64
CA LYS A 247 11.73 -8.01 0.60
C LYS A 247 12.83 -9.08 0.43
N ALA A 248 12.68 -9.96 -0.53
CA ALA A 248 13.61 -11.05 -0.80
C ALA A 248 14.72 -10.69 -1.78
N TYR A 249 14.76 -9.47 -2.33
CA TYR A 249 15.69 -9.03 -3.36
C TYR A 249 17.16 -9.30 -3.01
N GLY A 250 17.57 -9.05 -1.78
CA GLY A 250 18.94 -9.32 -1.31
C GLY A 250 19.28 -10.81 -1.15
N LYS A 251 18.29 -11.71 -1.22
CA LYS A 251 18.46 -13.17 -1.05
C LYS A 251 18.22 -13.96 -2.34
N TYR A 252 17.28 -13.49 -3.15
CA TYR A 252 16.86 -14.15 -4.37
C TYR A 252 16.81 -13.11 -5.49
N ALA A 253 17.78 -13.17 -6.39
CA ALA A 253 17.80 -12.34 -7.58
C ALA A 253 16.79 -12.83 -8.63
N GLU A 254 16.42 -14.14 -8.59
CA GLU A 254 15.46 -14.76 -9.50
C GLU A 254 14.05 -14.75 -8.93
N GLY A 255 13.05 -14.54 -9.78
CA GLY A 255 11.63 -14.77 -9.45
C GLY A 255 10.93 -13.64 -8.71
N THR A 256 11.48 -12.46 -8.65
CA THR A 256 10.82 -11.29 -8.03
C THR A 256 9.80 -10.59 -8.93
N GLY A 257 9.45 -11.19 -10.06
CA GLY A 257 8.47 -10.73 -11.06
C GLY A 257 8.88 -11.17 -12.47
N LYS A 258 7.95 -11.18 -13.42
CA LYS A 258 8.23 -11.54 -14.82
C LYS A 258 9.09 -10.51 -15.57
N GLU A 259 9.39 -9.39 -14.94
CA GLU A 259 10.22 -8.34 -15.51
C GLU A 259 11.40 -8.13 -14.55
N ASN A 260 12.58 -8.47 -15.02
CA ASN A 260 13.81 -8.48 -14.21
C ASN A 260 14.55 -7.16 -14.36
N ILE A 261 15.06 -6.59 -13.26
CA ILE A 261 15.76 -5.31 -13.28
C ILE A 261 17.27 -5.56 -13.34
N LYS A 262 17.93 -5.04 -14.36
CA LYS A 262 19.39 -4.93 -14.45
C LYS A 262 19.81 -3.51 -14.09
N ILE A 263 20.79 -3.36 -13.24
CA ILE A 263 21.39 -2.07 -12.89
C ILE A 263 22.75 -2.02 -13.55
N GLY A 264 22.93 -1.13 -14.54
CA GLY A 264 24.24 -0.85 -15.13
C GLY A 264 25.13 -0.12 -14.14
N ASN A 265 26.46 -0.15 -14.35
CA ASN A 265 27.46 0.48 -13.48
C ASN A 265 26.99 1.83 -13.00
N THR A 266 26.86 1.99 -11.67
CA THR A 266 26.53 3.22 -10.96
C THR A 266 25.04 3.58 -10.90
N ILE A 267 24.17 2.76 -10.30
CA ILE A 267 22.89 3.26 -9.84
C ILE A 267 22.60 2.75 -8.43
N ASN A 268 22.51 3.69 -7.50
CA ASN A 268 22.06 3.49 -6.14
C ASN A 268 20.59 3.88 -6.09
N LEU A 269 19.70 2.91 -5.84
CA LEU A 269 18.30 3.18 -5.61
C LEU A 269 18.03 3.17 -4.10
N ALA A 270 17.55 4.29 -3.60
CA ALA A 270 17.10 4.45 -2.22
C ALA A 270 15.74 3.77 -1.98
#